data_f44c783f1e0923e50f466e4bcf7dac7e
#
_entry.id   f44c783f1e0923e50f466e4bcf7dac7e
#
_cell.length_a   1.000
_cell.length_b   1.000
_cell.length_c   1.000
_cell.angle_alpha   90.00
_cell.angle_beta   90.00
_cell.angle_gamma   90.00
#
_symmetry.space_group_name_H-M   'P 1'
#
loop_
_entity.id
_entity.type
_entity.pdbx_description
1 polymer ?
#
loop_
_entity_poly.entity_id
_entity_poly.type
_entity_poly.pdbx_seq_one_letter_code
_entity_poly.pdbx_strand_id
1 'polypeptide(L)'
;MSSLKKNILQYLSALLFCCNYAMAQDSFSIKDYIQLNAIGSTGDNAPFWLVSNRGGISSLETHNGHIRYGVDIDGFMDRNKNWSYSLGLDLKTGYNQDNNPVVRQLYADVSYKWLNLSMGAKDRVAEMRDFASLDKVNGNQVLGSFRSLAFNGLCDLGTGGLAYSGNSSSIPQMRLEVPEYVTINGTKSLLHLRGHISYGVFLDSKFQENFTAINPSAKYNKYALYHSKAFFMKVGNEAKFPLEVEGGLEMHSQFGGDIYTHAKGKYLAMPTRFKDFLKAFIPAGGDELVPFTEQSNITGNQVGNWHLALTLHTKPVDVQLYGEHMFEDFSQLFFIEYQNNINNKRTLVYYPWRDIMIGLSVKNKTGYLDFISNIQYEYVSTYDQSGAGYNDPSDYFVEQMDGLDNYYNHAIYSGWHYYGMALGNPLVYSPLYNTDGSLEFKANRMRAHHFGINGAFGRKKEFLYRFMYTYSENWGTYVNPFFEKKYTTSLLADFIYAPNKRPWLLSASIAYDHSNLIGNNVGVMLSFVKVGFLK
;
A
#
# COMPACT_ATOMS: atom_id res chain seq x y z
N MET A 1 -20.51 -6.76 22.43
CA MET A 1 -20.17 -8.17 22.07
C MET A 1 -21.30 -8.93 21.38
N SER A 2 -22.59 -8.69 21.64
CA SER A 2 -23.72 -9.45 21.00
C SER A 2 -23.95 -9.07 19.54
N SER A 3 -23.83 -7.80 19.14
CA SER A 3 -24.09 -7.36 17.75
C SER A 3 -22.97 -7.81 16.79
N LEU A 4 -21.74 -7.82 17.21
CA LEU A 4 -20.61 -8.26 16.39
C LEU A 4 -20.69 -9.78 16.11
N LYS A 5 -21.06 -10.58 17.11
CA LYS A 5 -21.31 -12.03 16.92
C LYS A 5 -22.46 -12.28 15.95
N LYS A 6 -23.51 -11.46 16.00
CA LYS A 6 -24.68 -11.60 15.11
C LYS A 6 -24.35 -11.25 13.66
N ASN A 7 -23.54 -10.22 13.45
CA ASN A 7 -23.08 -9.81 12.12
C ASN A 7 -22.11 -10.84 11.52
N ILE A 8 -21.17 -11.35 12.30
CA ILE A 8 -20.24 -12.41 11.85
C ILE A 8 -21.03 -13.68 11.48
N LEU A 9 -22.05 -14.06 12.24
CA LEU A 9 -22.88 -15.22 11.94
C LEU A 9 -23.72 -15.01 10.66
N GLN A 10 -24.20 -13.80 10.40
CA GLN A 10 -24.90 -13.46 9.16
C GLN A 10 -23.97 -13.48 7.94
N TYR A 11 -22.75 -12.98 8.07
CA TYR A 11 -21.74 -13.06 7.00
C TYR A 11 -21.30 -14.50 6.74
N LEU A 12 -21.10 -15.30 7.79
CA LEU A 12 -20.81 -16.74 7.67
C LEU A 12 -21.97 -17.51 7.03
N SER A 13 -23.22 -17.17 7.36
CA SER A 13 -24.39 -17.83 6.73
C SER A 13 -24.56 -17.42 5.27
N ALA A 14 -24.30 -16.16 4.91
CA ALA A 14 -24.29 -15.71 3.52
C ALA A 14 -23.16 -16.38 2.73
N LEU A 15 -21.97 -16.52 3.33
CA LEU A 15 -20.84 -17.24 2.72
C LEU A 15 -21.16 -18.72 2.51
N LEU A 16 -21.77 -19.38 3.50
CA LEU A 16 -22.22 -20.77 3.40
C LEU A 16 -23.33 -20.95 2.36
N PHE A 17 -24.22 -19.96 2.19
CA PHE A 17 -25.25 -19.99 1.15
C PHE A 17 -24.65 -19.84 -0.25
N CYS A 18 -23.67 -18.93 -0.42
CA CYS A 18 -22.91 -18.79 -1.66
C CYS A 18 -22.08 -20.07 -1.96
N CYS A 19 -21.48 -20.70 -0.94
CA CYS A 19 -20.76 -21.97 -1.11
C CYS A 19 -21.67 -23.10 -1.56
N ASN A 20 -22.90 -23.21 -1.02
CA ASN A 20 -23.86 -24.24 -1.46
C ASN A 20 -24.31 -24.04 -2.91
N TYR A 21 -24.42 -22.79 -3.38
CA TYR A 21 -24.74 -22.48 -4.78
C TYR A 21 -23.55 -22.75 -5.71
N ALA A 22 -22.34 -22.48 -5.25
CA ALA A 22 -21.10 -22.75 -5.96
C ALA A 22 -20.80 -24.25 -6.11
N MET A 23 -21.13 -25.06 -5.10
CA MET A 23 -20.97 -26.53 -5.13
C MET A 23 -21.88 -27.24 -6.14
N ALA A 24 -22.87 -26.55 -6.72
CA ALA A 24 -23.75 -27.09 -7.76
C ALA A 24 -23.14 -27.02 -9.19
N GLN A 25 -21.93 -26.47 -9.34
CA GLN A 25 -21.24 -26.33 -10.63
C GLN A 25 -19.87 -27.03 -10.63
N ASP A 26 -19.56 -27.76 -11.71
CA ASP A 26 -18.38 -28.63 -11.87
C ASP A 26 -17.00 -27.92 -11.99
N SER A 27 -16.88 -26.65 -11.64
CA SER A 27 -15.65 -25.88 -11.88
C SER A 27 -15.32 -24.84 -10.80
N PHE A 28 -15.08 -25.29 -9.60
CA PHE A 28 -14.49 -24.43 -8.57
C PHE A 28 -13.13 -24.97 -8.10
N SER A 29 -12.31 -24.08 -7.58
CA SER A 29 -10.99 -24.38 -7.01
C SER A 29 -10.94 -23.85 -5.58
N ILE A 30 -10.51 -24.69 -4.64
CA ILE A 30 -10.22 -24.27 -3.29
C ILE A 30 -8.70 -24.27 -3.11
N LYS A 31 -8.17 -23.17 -2.63
CA LYS A 31 -6.76 -23.02 -2.24
C LYS A 31 -6.72 -22.58 -0.79
N ASP A 32 -6.02 -23.30 0.04
CA ASP A 32 -5.86 -22.95 1.44
C ASP A 32 -4.40 -23.05 1.87
N TYR A 33 -4.06 -22.33 2.94
CA TYR A 33 -2.74 -22.36 3.52
C TYR A 33 -2.75 -22.15 5.02
N ILE A 34 -1.70 -22.66 5.66
CA ILE A 34 -1.29 -22.26 7.00
C ILE A 34 0.13 -21.70 6.94
N GLN A 35 0.35 -20.63 7.67
CA GLN A 35 1.66 -20.01 7.88
C GLN A 35 1.96 -19.92 9.37
N LEU A 36 3.14 -20.37 9.76
CA LEU A 36 3.73 -20.15 11.08
C LEU A 36 4.87 -19.16 10.91
N ASN A 37 4.93 -18.16 11.76
CA ASN A 37 5.96 -17.13 11.73
C ASN A 37 6.42 -16.80 13.14
N ALA A 38 7.73 -16.63 13.32
CA ALA A 38 8.34 -16.21 14.57
C ALA A 38 9.46 -15.22 14.31
N ILE A 39 9.48 -14.12 15.05
CA ILE A 39 10.51 -13.07 15.02
C ILE A 39 11.16 -13.01 16.39
N GLY A 40 12.50 -13.01 16.40
CA GLY A 40 13.31 -12.69 17.55
C GLY A 40 14.34 -11.63 17.18
N SER A 41 14.39 -10.54 17.93
CA SER A 41 15.32 -9.45 17.70
C SER A 41 15.89 -8.88 18.97
N THR A 42 16.97 -8.13 18.83
CA THR A 42 17.57 -7.27 19.85
C THR A 42 17.50 -5.83 19.39
N GLY A 43 17.45 -4.87 20.32
CA GLY A 43 17.30 -3.45 20.05
C GLY A 43 15.95 -2.94 20.56
N ASP A 44 15.52 -1.77 20.05
CA ASP A 44 14.30 -1.11 20.50
C ASP A 44 13.04 -1.69 19.85
N ASN A 45 13.17 -2.22 18.62
CA ASN A 45 12.06 -2.73 17.81
C ASN A 45 12.48 -3.98 17.02
N ALA A 46 11.52 -4.69 16.46
CA ALA A 46 11.79 -5.60 15.36
C ALA A 46 12.35 -4.80 14.16
N PRO A 47 13.38 -5.32 13.45
CA PRO A 47 13.99 -4.62 12.34
C PRO A 47 13.00 -4.19 11.26
N PHE A 48 13.25 -3.00 10.68
CA PHE A 48 12.37 -2.32 9.73
C PHE A 48 11.84 -3.24 8.62
N TRP A 49 12.71 -3.97 7.92
CA TRP A 49 12.29 -4.84 6.82
C TRP A 49 11.66 -6.18 7.27
N LEU A 50 11.66 -6.51 8.57
CA LEU A 50 10.85 -7.61 9.09
C LEU A 50 9.39 -7.21 9.37
N VAL A 51 9.08 -5.90 9.33
CA VAL A 51 7.75 -5.34 9.61
C VAL A 51 7.14 -4.67 8.37
N SER A 52 7.92 -3.85 7.67
CA SER A 52 7.45 -3.02 6.57
C SER A 52 7.12 -3.81 5.30
N ASN A 53 6.12 -3.33 4.53
CA ASN A 53 5.60 -3.94 3.30
C ASN A 53 5.11 -5.40 3.44
N ARG A 54 4.66 -5.76 4.64
CA ARG A 54 4.16 -7.11 4.95
C ARG A 54 2.65 -7.13 5.22
N GLY A 55 1.90 -6.14 4.72
CA GLY A 55 0.45 -6.05 4.86
C GLY A 55 -0.01 -5.92 6.33
N GLY A 56 0.77 -5.24 7.18
CA GLY A 56 0.47 -5.11 8.61
C GLY A 56 0.46 -6.44 9.38
N ILE A 57 1.17 -7.46 8.90
CA ILE A 57 1.15 -8.79 9.53
C ILE A 57 2.07 -8.85 10.74
N SER A 58 3.26 -8.26 10.66
CA SER A 58 4.27 -8.28 11.72
C SER A 58 4.04 -7.16 12.74
N SER A 59 4.50 -7.35 13.96
CA SER A 59 4.51 -6.36 15.04
C SER A 59 5.89 -5.72 15.17
N LEU A 60 5.96 -4.52 15.77
CA LEU A 60 7.23 -3.88 16.16
C LEU A 60 7.89 -4.52 17.37
N GLU A 61 7.16 -5.35 18.14
CA GLU A 61 7.70 -6.04 19.30
C GLU A 61 8.92 -6.89 18.93
N THR A 62 9.97 -6.82 19.76
CA THR A 62 11.24 -7.51 19.51
C THR A 62 11.10 -9.03 19.46
N HIS A 63 10.14 -9.57 20.19
CA HIS A 63 9.81 -11.00 20.20
C HIS A 63 8.33 -11.14 19.90
N ASN A 64 8.01 -11.56 18.69
CA ASN A 64 6.65 -11.75 18.26
C ASN A 64 6.51 -12.97 17.34
N GLY A 65 5.30 -13.41 17.14
CA GLY A 65 5.04 -14.52 16.23
C GLY A 65 3.55 -14.69 15.98
N HIS A 66 3.21 -15.29 14.85
CA HIS A 66 1.83 -15.50 14.49
C HIS A 66 1.60 -16.83 13.76
N ILE A 67 0.39 -17.30 13.88
CA ILE A 67 -0.21 -18.33 13.05
C ILE A 67 -1.22 -17.64 12.15
N ARG A 68 -1.18 -17.96 10.88
CA ARG A 68 -2.08 -17.42 9.86
C ARG A 68 -2.70 -18.57 9.09
N TYR A 69 -4.00 -18.50 8.84
CA TYR A 69 -4.74 -19.44 8.02
C TYR A 69 -5.56 -18.68 6.99
N GLY A 70 -5.43 -19.06 5.74
CA GLY A 70 -6.18 -18.47 4.66
C GLY A 70 -6.81 -19.52 3.76
N VAL A 71 -7.93 -19.13 3.16
CA VAL A 71 -8.64 -19.91 2.15
C VAL A 71 -9.17 -18.98 1.06
N ASP A 72 -8.93 -19.37 -0.20
CA ASP A 72 -9.50 -18.74 -1.39
C ASP A 72 -10.31 -19.78 -2.17
N ILE A 73 -11.48 -19.39 -2.60
CA ILE A 73 -12.40 -20.19 -3.40
C ILE A 73 -12.66 -19.43 -4.69
N ASP A 74 -12.27 -19.99 -5.82
CA ASP A 74 -12.46 -19.41 -7.14
C ASP A 74 -13.35 -20.30 -8.00
N GLY A 75 -14.22 -19.72 -8.82
CA GLY A 75 -15.05 -20.51 -9.72
C GLY A 75 -15.71 -19.70 -10.82
N PHE A 76 -16.43 -20.42 -11.70
CA PHE A 76 -17.21 -19.81 -12.76
C PHE A 76 -18.69 -20.03 -12.50
N MET A 77 -19.53 -19.02 -12.83
CA MET A 77 -21.00 -19.08 -12.68
C MET A 77 -21.68 -19.55 -13.96
N ASP A 78 -20.95 -19.55 -15.10
CA ASP A 78 -21.49 -19.93 -16.39
C ASP A 78 -20.55 -20.82 -17.19
N ARG A 79 -21.11 -21.62 -18.09
CA ARG A 79 -20.35 -22.55 -18.96
C ARG A 79 -19.39 -21.83 -19.91
N ASN A 80 -19.69 -20.61 -20.30
CA ASN A 80 -18.86 -19.80 -21.19
C ASN A 80 -17.71 -19.09 -20.46
N LYS A 81 -17.63 -19.23 -19.13
CA LYS A 81 -16.63 -18.63 -18.27
C LYS A 81 -16.56 -17.09 -18.37
N ASN A 82 -17.68 -16.45 -18.70
CA ASN A 82 -17.79 -15.00 -18.74
C ASN A 82 -17.96 -14.42 -17.34
N TRP A 83 -18.65 -15.16 -16.46
CA TRP A 83 -18.86 -14.79 -15.07
C TRP A 83 -17.99 -15.66 -14.17
N SER A 84 -17.18 -15.03 -13.32
CA SER A 84 -16.40 -15.71 -12.29
C SER A 84 -16.66 -15.08 -10.93
N TYR A 85 -16.37 -15.83 -9.89
CA TYR A 85 -16.40 -15.37 -8.52
C TYR A 85 -15.14 -15.80 -7.78
N SER A 86 -14.76 -15.02 -6.76
CA SER A 86 -13.72 -15.37 -5.81
C SER A 86 -14.16 -14.98 -4.40
N LEU A 87 -13.91 -15.85 -3.44
CA LEU A 87 -14.17 -15.63 -2.02
C LEU A 87 -12.87 -15.87 -1.27
N GLY A 88 -12.50 -14.98 -0.37
CA GLY A 88 -11.29 -15.14 0.42
C GLY A 88 -11.47 -14.82 1.89
N LEU A 89 -10.82 -15.62 2.71
CA LEU A 89 -10.71 -15.42 4.16
C LEU A 89 -9.25 -15.61 4.57
N ASP A 90 -8.73 -14.68 5.38
CA ASP A 90 -7.40 -14.75 5.97
C ASP A 90 -7.48 -14.33 7.44
N LEU A 91 -7.19 -15.25 8.31
CA LEU A 91 -7.21 -15.10 9.77
C LEU A 91 -5.80 -15.14 10.31
N LYS A 92 -5.51 -14.28 11.29
CA LYS A 92 -4.23 -14.24 12.00
C LYS A 92 -4.44 -14.13 13.51
N THR A 93 -3.64 -14.87 14.27
CA THR A 93 -3.51 -14.73 15.72
C THR A 93 -2.07 -15.00 16.14
N GLY A 94 -1.64 -14.48 17.27
CA GLY A 94 -0.27 -14.70 17.70
C GLY A 94 0.08 -14.04 19.03
N TYR A 95 1.36 -14.13 19.35
CA TYR A 95 1.99 -13.54 20.52
C TYR A 95 2.56 -12.16 20.17
N ASN A 96 2.37 -11.17 21.05
CA ASN A 96 2.78 -9.77 20.85
C ASN A 96 2.30 -9.20 19.49
N GLN A 97 1.01 -9.34 19.22
CA GLN A 97 0.35 -8.94 17.96
C GLN A 97 -0.80 -7.95 18.20
N ASP A 98 -0.76 -7.17 19.28
CA ASP A 98 -1.89 -6.39 19.79
C ASP A 98 -2.41 -5.31 18.82
N ASN A 99 -1.59 -4.91 17.87
CA ASN A 99 -1.89 -3.82 16.94
C ASN A 99 -2.46 -4.30 15.58
N ASN A 100 -2.75 -5.59 15.45
CA ASN A 100 -3.10 -6.16 14.15
C ASN A 100 -4.50 -6.79 14.14
N PRO A 101 -5.29 -6.64 13.08
CA PRO A 101 -6.60 -7.27 12.99
C PRO A 101 -6.49 -8.80 12.93
N VAL A 102 -7.37 -9.48 13.65
CA VAL A 102 -7.48 -10.95 13.59
C VAL A 102 -7.98 -11.41 12.21
N VAL A 103 -8.98 -10.72 11.66
CA VAL A 103 -9.47 -10.93 10.29
C VAL A 103 -8.71 -9.97 9.40
N ARG A 104 -7.71 -10.47 8.70
CA ARG A 104 -6.84 -9.68 7.83
C ARG A 104 -7.45 -9.46 6.45
N GLN A 105 -8.04 -10.51 5.89
CA GLN A 105 -8.82 -10.43 4.66
C GLN A 105 -10.15 -11.15 4.85
N LEU A 106 -11.19 -10.55 4.32
CA LEU A 106 -12.51 -11.15 4.10
C LEU A 106 -13.12 -10.43 2.91
N TYR A 107 -13.24 -11.12 1.78
CA TYR A 107 -13.71 -10.51 0.56
C TYR A 107 -14.56 -11.46 -0.29
N ALA A 108 -15.37 -10.85 -1.14
CA ALA A 108 -16.09 -11.50 -2.22
C ALA A 108 -15.94 -10.68 -3.50
N ASP A 109 -15.57 -11.34 -4.58
CA ASP A 109 -15.44 -10.77 -5.91
C ASP A 109 -16.44 -11.42 -6.86
N VAL A 110 -17.00 -10.61 -7.76
CA VAL A 110 -17.78 -11.09 -8.90
C VAL A 110 -17.27 -10.38 -10.14
N SER A 111 -16.85 -11.15 -11.13
CA SER A 111 -16.30 -10.60 -12.37
C SER A 111 -17.17 -10.97 -13.56
N TYR A 112 -17.35 -10.02 -14.47
CA TYR A 112 -17.87 -10.27 -15.80
C TYR A 112 -16.79 -9.91 -16.82
N LYS A 113 -16.17 -10.93 -17.42
CA LYS A 113 -15.02 -10.77 -18.31
C LYS A 113 -13.90 -9.97 -17.62
N TRP A 114 -13.70 -8.74 -18.05
CA TRP A 114 -12.65 -7.83 -17.58
C TRP A 114 -13.09 -6.89 -16.46
N LEU A 115 -14.39 -6.83 -16.14
CA LEU A 115 -14.91 -5.95 -15.08
C LEU A 115 -15.11 -6.75 -13.80
N ASN A 116 -14.56 -6.27 -12.69
CA ASN A 116 -14.67 -6.90 -11.37
C ASN A 116 -15.38 -5.97 -10.37
N LEU A 117 -16.32 -6.52 -9.63
CA LEU A 117 -16.88 -5.92 -8.42
C LEU A 117 -16.35 -6.69 -7.21
N SER A 118 -15.59 -6.02 -6.37
CA SER A 118 -15.00 -6.56 -5.14
C SER A 118 -15.64 -5.92 -3.91
N MET A 119 -15.93 -6.71 -2.89
CA MET A 119 -16.45 -6.25 -1.61
C MET A 119 -15.67 -6.87 -0.46
N GLY A 120 -15.17 -6.05 0.46
CA GLY A 120 -14.45 -6.47 1.66
C GLY A 120 -12.99 -6.04 1.71
N ALA A 121 -12.25 -6.57 2.67
CA ALA A 121 -10.82 -6.35 2.82
C ALA A 121 -10.06 -7.40 2.00
N LYS A 122 -9.31 -6.95 1.00
CA LYS A 122 -8.49 -7.78 0.12
C LYS A 122 -7.14 -7.13 -0.09
N ASP A 123 -6.05 -7.89 0.04
CA ASP A 123 -4.72 -7.40 -0.30
C ASP A 123 -4.64 -7.07 -1.79
N ARG A 124 -4.10 -5.89 -2.07
CA ARG A 124 -3.83 -5.43 -3.42
C ARG A 124 -2.38 -4.99 -3.50
N VAL A 125 -1.68 -5.52 -4.47
CA VAL A 125 -0.31 -5.08 -4.77
C VAL A 125 -0.39 -3.66 -5.31
N ALA A 126 0.58 -2.83 -4.96
CA ALA A 126 0.68 -1.47 -5.52
C ALA A 126 0.76 -1.56 -7.04
N GLU A 127 -0.05 -0.75 -7.70
CA GLU A 127 -0.51 -0.88 -9.08
C GLU A 127 0.59 -1.06 -10.15
N MET A 128 1.82 -0.59 -9.95
CA MET A 128 2.88 -0.63 -10.96
C MET A 128 4.09 -1.51 -10.58
N ARG A 129 4.02 -2.35 -9.54
CA ARG A 129 5.22 -2.89 -8.91
C ARG A 129 5.45 -4.39 -9.04
N ASP A 130 4.63 -5.07 -9.82
CA ASP A 130 4.77 -6.51 -10.10
C ASP A 130 5.90 -6.83 -11.09
N PHE A 131 6.59 -5.81 -11.63
CA PHE A 131 7.60 -6.00 -12.66
C PHE A 131 8.76 -6.87 -12.18
N ALA A 132 9.21 -6.68 -10.95
CA ALA A 132 10.33 -7.41 -10.36
C ALA A 132 9.93 -8.70 -9.62
N SER A 133 8.73 -9.22 -9.86
CA SER A 133 8.28 -10.46 -9.24
C SER A 133 8.99 -11.70 -9.80
N LEU A 134 9.19 -12.72 -8.96
CA LEU A 134 9.78 -14.01 -9.34
C LEU A 134 8.75 -14.88 -10.13
N ASP A 135 8.54 -14.63 -11.41
CA ASP A 135 7.44 -15.23 -12.19
C ASP A 135 7.55 -16.73 -12.43
N LYS A 136 8.74 -17.29 -12.44
CA LYS A 136 8.94 -18.70 -12.84
C LYS A 136 9.85 -19.43 -11.87
N VAL A 137 9.27 -19.97 -10.82
CA VAL A 137 10.01 -20.80 -9.87
C VAL A 137 9.46 -22.21 -9.90
N ASN A 138 10.31 -23.14 -10.09
CA ASN A 138 10.34 -24.61 -10.00
C ASN A 138 9.02 -25.41 -9.83
N GLY A 139 7.84 -24.83 -9.95
CA GLY A 139 6.56 -25.52 -9.77
C GLY A 139 6.21 -25.88 -8.31
N ASN A 140 6.82 -25.24 -7.30
CA ASN A 140 6.41 -25.35 -5.91
C ASN A 140 4.97 -24.86 -5.75
N GLN A 141 4.13 -25.61 -5.04
CA GLN A 141 2.70 -25.34 -4.95
C GLN A 141 2.39 -24.07 -4.13
N VAL A 142 3.20 -23.74 -3.12
CA VAL A 142 3.03 -22.47 -2.36
C VAL A 142 3.31 -21.28 -3.26
N LEU A 143 4.43 -21.31 -4.00
CA LEU A 143 4.80 -20.24 -4.92
C LEU A 143 3.81 -20.07 -6.07
N GLY A 144 3.17 -21.15 -6.51
CA GLY A 144 2.15 -21.12 -7.54
C GLY A 144 0.78 -20.61 -7.08
N SER A 145 0.44 -20.77 -5.81
CA SER A 145 -0.89 -20.42 -5.27
C SER A 145 -0.87 -19.16 -4.42
N PHE A 146 0.16 -18.97 -3.59
CA PHE A 146 0.24 -17.89 -2.59
C PHE A 146 1.65 -17.31 -2.54
N ARG A 147 2.03 -16.65 -3.58
CA ARG A 147 3.40 -16.17 -3.81
C ARG A 147 3.90 -15.17 -2.75
N SER A 148 3.02 -14.25 -2.34
CA SER A 148 3.32 -13.26 -1.30
C SER A 148 3.70 -13.87 0.05
N LEU A 149 3.34 -15.15 0.30
CA LEU A 149 3.74 -15.85 1.53
C LEU A 149 5.22 -16.23 1.54
N ALA A 150 5.85 -16.40 0.38
CA ALA A 150 7.25 -16.80 0.29
C ALA A 150 8.18 -15.76 0.94
N PHE A 151 8.00 -14.49 0.59
CA PHE A 151 8.77 -13.39 1.15
C PHE A 151 8.06 -12.65 2.30
N ASN A 152 6.96 -13.22 2.79
CA ASN A 152 6.14 -12.62 3.85
C ASN A 152 5.76 -11.14 3.56
N GLY A 153 5.50 -10.79 2.29
CA GLY A 153 5.23 -9.42 1.92
C GLY A 153 4.52 -9.26 0.59
N LEU A 154 4.03 -8.06 0.34
CA LEU A 154 3.29 -7.68 -0.86
C LEU A 154 4.16 -6.97 -1.91
N CYS A 155 5.34 -6.49 -1.54
CA CYS A 155 6.34 -5.93 -2.45
C CYS A 155 7.57 -6.82 -2.51
N ASP A 156 8.03 -7.17 -3.70
CA ASP A 156 9.18 -8.06 -3.84
C ASP A 156 10.51 -7.35 -3.57
N LEU A 157 10.83 -6.29 -4.28
CA LEU A 157 12.12 -5.59 -4.17
C LEU A 157 12.00 -4.10 -3.88
N GLY A 158 10.85 -3.47 -4.13
CA GLY A 158 10.68 -2.03 -4.00
C GLY A 158 10.30 -1.57 -2.60
N THR A 159 10.36 -0.24 -2.40
CA THR A 159 9.99 0.40 -1.13
C THR A 159 8.48 0.55 -0.92
N GLY A 160 7.66 0.34 -1.94
CA GLY A 160 6.21 0.59 -1.91
C GLY A 160 5.82 1.95 -2.52
N GLY A 161 4.55 2.13 -2.91
CA GLY A 161 4.01 3.37 -3.49
C GLY A 161 4.07 4.57 -2.54
N LEU A 162 4.13 5.78 -3.10
CA LEU A 162 4.12 6.99 -2.29
C LEU A 162 2.74 7.26 -1.68
N ALA A 163 1.64 7.12 -2.42
CA ALA A 163 0.29 7.33 -1.87
C ALA A 163 -0.29 6.08 -1.22
N TYR A 164 -0.02 4.89 -1.79
CA TYR A 164 -0.50 3.61 -1.27
C TYR A 164 0.54 2.51 -1.48
N SER A 165 0.70 1.63 -0.49
CA SER A 165 1.69 0.53 -0.52
C SER A 165 1.13 -0.74 0.12
N GLY A 166 1.92 -1.81 0.12
CA GLY A 166 1.65 -3.04 0.85
C GLY A 166 2.04 -3.00 2.33
N ASN A 167 2.26 -1.83 2.91
CA ASN A 167 2.78 -1.71 4.27
C ASN A 167 1.72 -1.96 5.35
N SER A 168 0.52 -1.46 5.16
CA SER A 168 -0.60 -1.59 6.08
C SER A 168 -1.53 -2.77 5.72
N SER A 169 -2.40 -3.15 6.65
CA SER A 169 -3.50 -4.07 6.39
C SER A 169 -4.51 -3.48 5.39
N SER A 170 -5.24 -4.33 4.70
CA SER A 170 -6.20 -3.92 3.67
C SER A 170 -7.44 -3.27 4.28
N ILE A 171 -7.85 -2.12 3.75
CA ILE A 171 -9.07 -1.41 4.14
C ILE A 171 -10.28 -2.10 3.51
N PRO A 172 -11.34 -2.46 4.28
CA PRO A 172 -12.58 -2.98 3.73
C PRO A 172 -13.26 -1.94 2.84
N GLN A 173 -13.60 -2.33 1.61
CA GLN A 173 -14.16 -1.44 0.61
C GLN A 173 -15.07 -2.18 -0.37
N MET A 174 -15.98 -1.46 -1.02
CA MET A 174 -16.63 -1.86 -2.25
C MET A 174 -15.90 -1.20 -3.41
N ARG A 175 -15.43 -2.00 -4.36
CA ARG A 175 -14.55 -1.56 -5.44
C ARG A 175 -15.04 -2.11 -6.77
N LEU A 176 -15.28 -1.22 -7.71
CA LEU A 176 -15.48 -1.54 -9.12
C LEU A 176 -14.17 -1.32 -9.86
N GLU A 177 -13.64 -2.35 -10.51
CA GLU A 177 -12.32 -2.30 -11.10
C GLU A 177 -12.20 -3.07 -12.42
N VAL A 178 -11.26 -2.61 -13.22
CA VAL A 178 -10.66 -3.33 -14.33
C VAL A 178 -9.26 -3.70 -13.86
N PRO A 179 -9.07 -4.88 -13.24
CA PRO A 179 -7.84 -5.22 -12.52
C PRO A 179 -6.63 -5.41 -13.45
N GLU A 180 -6.87 -5.94 -14.65
CA GLU A 180 -5.84 -6.20 -15.65
C GLU A 180 -5.99 -5.25 -16.84
N TYR A 181 -4.89 -4.99 -17.56
CA TYR A 181 -4.93 -4.16 -18.75
C TYR A 181 -5.82 -4.74 -19.84
N VAL A 182 -6.89 -4.02 -20.18
CA VAL A 182 -7.80 -4.36 -21.26
C VAL A 182 -7.38 -3.66 -22.54
N THR A 183 -7.15 -4.43 -23.60
CA THR A 183 -6.81 -3.89 -24.92
C THR A 183 -8.04 -3.23 -25.56
N ILE A 184 -7.89 -1.99 -26.01
CA ILE A 184 -8.95 -1.25 -26.70
C ILE A 184 -9.03 -1.69 -28.16
N ASN A 185 -10.21 -2.15 -28.57
CA ASN A 185 -10.47 -2.58 -29.94
C ASN A 185 -10.25 -1.41 -30.92
N GLY A 186 -9.71 -1.71 -32.09
CA GLY A 186 -9.43 -0.72 -33.14
C GLY A 186 -8.08 -0.01 -33.01
N THR A 187 -7.35 -0.17 -31.92
CA THR A 187 -6.03 0.44 -31.70
C THR A 187 -4.86 -0.42 -32.17
N LYS A 188 -5.12 -1.46 -32.97
CA LYS A 188 -4.11 -2.45 -33.38
C LYS A 188 -3.36 -3.09 -32.20
N SER A 189 -4.05 -3.27 -31.07
CA SER A 189 -3.49 -3.77 -29.80
C SER A 189 -2.32 -2.93 -29.27
N LEU A 190 -2.38 -1.63 -29.42
CA LEU A 190 -1.39 -0.71 -28.88
C LEU A 190 -1.85 0.00 -27.62
N LEU A 191 -3.17 0.17 -27.43
CA LEU A 191 -3.70 0.90 -26.29
C LEU A 191 -4.39 -0.05 -25.31
N HIS A 192 -4.00 0.06 -24.04
CA HIS A 192 -4.53 -0.74 -22.96
C HIS A 192 -4.89 0.15 -21.78
N LEU A 193 -6.01 -0.17 -21.12
CA LEU A 193 -6.54 0.60 -20.00
C LEU A 193 -6.80 -0.31 -18.80
N ARG A 194 -6.58 0.20 -17.60
CA ARG A 194 -7.04 -0.38 -16.33
C ARG A 194 -7.37 0.72 -15.33
N GLY A 195 -8.07 0.39 -14.25
CA GLY A 195 -8.37 1.37 -13.21
C GLY A 195 -9.45 0.89 -12.26
N HIS A 196 -9.76 1.74 -11.29
CA HIS A 196 -10.78 1.42 -10.30
C HIS A 196 -11.44 2.67 -9.70
N ILE A 197 -12.57 2.42 -9.03
CA ILE A 197 -13.23 3.35 -8.11
C ILE A 197 -13.68 2.53 -6.91
N SER A 198 -13.45 3.03 -5.70
CA SER A 198 -13.88 2.36 -4.48
C SER A 198 -14.31 3.31 -3.38
N TYR A 199 -15.16 2.78 -2.48
CA TYR A 199 -15.52 3.39 -1.21
C TYR A 199 -15.40 2.34 -0.10
N GLY A 200 -14.85 2.75 1.04
CA GLY A 200 -14.57 1.87 2.16
C GLY A 200 -14.69 2.58 3.50
N VAL A 201 -14.25 1.91 4.56
CA VAL A 201 -14.32 2.40 5.93
C VAL A 201 -13.10 1.95 6.73
N PHE A 202 -12.57 2.86 7.55
CA PHE A 202 -11.51 2.55 8.50
C PHE A 202 -12.11 1.87 9.74
N LEU A 203 -11.67 0.65 10.05
CA LEU A 203 -12.18 -0.15 11.17
C LEU A 203 -11.23 -0.16 12.39
N ASP A 204 -10.22 0.68 12.40
CA ASP A 204 -9.18 0.74 13.43
C ASP A 204 -9.48 1.73 14.58
N SER A 205 -10.72 2.22 14.69
CA SER A 205 -11.13 3.20 15.71
C SER A 205 -10.74 2.79 17.14
N LYS A 206 -10.89 1.51 17.49
CA LYS A 206 -10.53 1.01 18.82
C LYS A 206 -9.02 0.97 19.05
N PHE A 207 -8.26 0.62 18.02
CA PHE A 207 -6.81 0.70 18.05
C PHE A 207 -6.35 2.14 18.27
N GLN A 208 -6.85 3.10 17.47
CA GLN A 208 -6.50 4.52 17.60
C GLN A 208 -6.82 5.06 19.01
N GLU A 209 -8.03 4.77 19.54
CA GLU A 209 -8.44 5.16 20.89
C GLU A 209 -7.49 4.61 21.98
N ASN A 210 -7.09 3.33 21.87
CA ASN A 210 -6.19 2.72 22.83
C ASN A 210 -4.76 3.29 22.72
N PHE A 211 -4.24 3.43 21.51
CA PHE A 211 -2.89 3.93 21.25
C PHE A 211 -2.71 5.37 21.77
N THR A 212 -3.72 6.24 21.57
CA THR A 212 -3.68 7.64 22.00
C THR A 212 -4.01 7.85 23.48
N ALA A 213 -4.35 6.79 24.23
CA ALA A 213 -4.78 6.92 25.64
C ALA A 213 -3.74 7.57 26.55
N ILE A 214 -2.44 7.40 26.26
CA ILE A 214 -1.35 8.03 27.03
C ILE A 214 -1.13 9.51 26.66
N ASN A 215 -1.74 10.01 25.59
CA ASN A 215 -1.66 11.40 25.13
C ASN A 215 -3.05 12.00 25.00
N PRO A 216 -3.58 12.65 26.06
CA PRO A 216 -4.94 13.17 26.07
C PRO A 216 -5.27 14.17 24.95
N SER A 217 -4.26 14.82 24.38
CA SER A 217 -4.41 15.82 23.32
C SER A 217 -4.32 15.21 21.91
N ALA A 218 -3.82 13.97 21.77
CA ALA A 218 -3.71 13.31 20.49
C ALA A 218 -5.09 13.04 19.88
N LYS A 219 -5.19 13.28 18.58
CA LYS A 219 -6.40 13.02 17.79
C LYS A 219 -6.54 11.53 17.49
N TYR A 220 -7.78 11.05 17.50
CA TYR A 220 -8.14 9.75 16.96
C TYR A 220 -9.50 9.81 16.26
N ASN A 221 -9.69 8.96 15.26
CA ASN A 221 -10.87 8.97 14.40
C ASN A 221 -11.76 7.77 14.67
N LYS A 222 -13.09 7.99 14.60
CA LYS A 222 -14.06 6.88 14.59
C LYS A 222 -14.89 6.96 13.31
N TYR A 223 -15.02 5.80 12.63
CA TYR A 223 -15.87 5.65 11.45
C TYR A 223 -15.48 6.56 10.27
N ALA A 224 -14.22 6.94 10.16
CA ALA A 224 -13.74 7.64 8.98
C ALA A 224 -13.95 6.76 7.74
N LEU A 225 -14.34 7.39 6.63
CA LEU A 225 -14.58 6.74 5.36
C LEU A 225 -13.34 6.82 4.47
N TYR A 226 -13.23 5.87 3.58
CA TYR A 226 -12.16 5.75 2.60
C TYR A 226 -12.73 5.84 1.19
N HIS A 227 -12.01 6.54 0.32
CA HIS A 227 -12.23 6.51 -1.12
C HIS A 227 -10.92 6.26 -1.84
N SER A 228 -10.94 5.52 -2.95
CA SER A 228 -9.82 5.47 -3.88
C SER A 228 -10.29 5.37 -5.32
N LYS A 229 -9.49 5.93 -6.20
CA LYS A 229 -9.68 5.86 -7.65
C LYS A 229 -8.33 5.84 -8.34
N ALA A 230 -8.24 5.11 -9.44
CA ALA A 230 -7.07 5.12 -10.29
C ALA A 230 -7.46 4.91 -11.76
N PHE A 231 -6.67 5.49 -12.62
CA PHE A 231 -6.73 5.28 -14.06
C PHE A 231 -5.34 5.16 -14.63
N PHE A 232 -5.08 4.07 -15.35
CA PHE A 232 -3.81 3.80 -16.00
C PHE A 232 -4.03 3.51 -17.47
N MET A 233 -3.15 4.02 -18.28
CA MET A 233 -3.08 3.81 -19.71
C MET A 233 -1.69 3.28 -20.07
N LYS A 234 -1.67 2.20 -20.85
CA LYS A 234 -0.44 1.64 -21.40
C LYS A 234 -0.49 1.68 -22.92
N VAL A 235 0.59 2.18 -23.52
CA VAL A 235 0.79 2.23 -24.97
C VAL A 235 2.01 1.40 -25.32
N GLY A 236 1.81 0.39 -26.16
CA GLY A 236 2.87 -0.50 -26.62
C GLY A 236 2.35 -1.89 -26.92
N ASN A 237 3.18 -2.68 -27.58
CA ASN A 237 2.93 -4.10 -27.83
C ASN A 237 4.29 -4.74 -28.10
N GLU A 238 4.80 -5.51 -27.15
CA GLU A 238 6.11 -6.17 -27.21
C GLU A 238 6.34 -6.95 -28.52
N ALA A 239 5.28 -7.57 -29.06
CA ALA A 239 5.37 -8.33 -30.31
C ALA A 239 5.63 -7.46 -31.56
N LYS A 240 5.36 -6.15 -31.47
CA LYS A 240 5.51 -5.20 -32.59
C LYS A 240 6.68 -4.25 -32.41
N PHE A 241 6.87 -3.78 -31.19
CA PHE A 241 7.91 -2.82 -30.84
C PHE A 241 8.36 -3.06 -29.40
N PRO A 242 9.66 -3.07 -29.11
CA PRO A 242 10.17 -3.47 -27.80
C PRO A 242 10.01 -2.43 -26.70
N LEU A 243 9.29 -1.33 -26.91
CA LEU A 243 9.07 -0.29 -25.93
C LEU A 243 7.59 -0.19 -25.57
N GLU A 244 7.30 -0.21 -24.28
CA GLU A 244 5.99 0.11 -23.72
C GLU A 244 6.09 1.35 -22.81
N VAL A 245 5.08 2.20 -22.89
CA VAL A 245 4.92 3.41 -22.07
C VAL A 245 3.65 3.27 -21.27
N GLU A 246 3.74 3.42 -19.96
CA GLU A 246 2.61 3.38 -19.05
C GLU A 246 2.54 4.70 -18.28
N GLY A 247 1.34 5.27 -18.16
CA GLY A 247 1.08 6.47 -17.37
C GLY A 247 -0.24 6.34 -16.64
N GLY A 248 -0.34 6.98 -15.48
CA GLY A 248 -1.57 6.92 -14.69
C GLY A 248 -1.62 7.92 -13.55
N LEU A 249 -2.79 7.97 -12.96
CA LEU A 249 -3.09 8.77 -11.78
C LEU A 249 -3.82 7.88 -10.78
N GLU A 250 -3.34 7.89 -9.55
CA GLU A 250 -3.97 7.24 -8.41
C GLU A 250 -4.24 8.27 -7.31
N MET A 251 -5.43 8.25 -6.75
CA MET A 251 -5.83 9.14 -5.66
C MET A 251 -6.60 8.38 -4.58
N HIS A 252 -6.33 8.73 -3.34
CA HIS A 252 -6.98 8.20 -2.16
C HIS A 252 -7.48 9.34 -1.29
N SER A 253 -8.54 9.09 -0.50
CA SER A 253 -9.11 10.09 0.40
C SER A 253 -9.61 9.46 1.68
N GLN A 254 -9.38 10.16 2.79
CA GLN A 254 -9.99 9.90 4.09
C GLN A 254 -10.99 11.03 4.37
N PHE A 255 -12.28 10.71 4.58
CA PHE A 255 -13.34 11.70 4.75
C PHE A 255 -14.42 11.24 5.72
N GLY A 256 -15.32 12.14 6.13
CA GLY A 256 -16.39 11.80 7.07
C GLY A 256 -15.90 11.32 8.43
N GLY A 257 -16.79 10.73 9.22
CA GLY A 257 -16.49 10.21 10.54
C GLY A 257 -16.42 11.25 11.65
N ASP A 258 -16.06 10.80 12.84
CA ASP A 258 -16.00 11.60 14.05
C ASP A 258 -14.57 11.70 14.57
N ILE A 259 -14.19 12.89 15.00
CA ILE A 259 -12.86 13.20 15.51
C ILE A 259 -12.93 13.38 17.03
N TYR A 260 -12.03 12.75 17.74
CA TYR A 260 -11.94 12.72 19.19
C TYR A 260 -10.56 13.11 19.70
N THR A 261 -10.51 13.58 20.94
CA THR A 261 -9.33 13.55 21.81
C THR A 261 -9.78 13.04 23.18
N HIS A 262 -8.88 12.45 23.96
CA HIS A 262 -9.22 12.02 25.33
C HIS A 262 -9.53 13.20 26.24
N ALA A 263 -8.92 14.38 26.02
CA ALA A 263 -9.15 15.59 26.80
C ALA A 263 -10.53 16.21 26.56
N LYS A 264 -11.06 16.14 25.33
CA LYS A 264 -12.30 16.84 24.95
C LYS A 264 -13.45 15.89 24.60
N GLY A 265 -13.19 14.59 24.45
CA GLY A 265 -14.14 13.65 23.88
C GLY A 265 -14.34 13.92 22.38
N LYS A 266 -15.56 13.73 21.87
CA LYS A 266 -15.90 14.09 20.48
C LYS A 266 -15.94 15.61 20.35
N TYR A 267 -15.10 16.18 19.49
CA TYR A 267 -15.08 17.62 19.29
C TYR A 267 -15.45 18.05 17.87
N LEU A 268 -15.46 17.10 16.91
CA LEU A 268 -15.82 17.40 15.53
C LEU A 268 -16.51 16.18 14.90
N ALA A 269 -17.55 16.42 14.11
CA ALA A 269 -18.19 15.45 13.25
C ALA A 269 -18.07 15.91 11.80
N MET A 270 -17.44 15.11 10.97
CA MET A 270 -17.34 15.40 9.54
C MET A 270 -18.57 14.85 8.81
N PRO A 271 -19.13 15.58 7.85
CA PRO A 271 -20.36 15.18 7.19
C PRO A 271 -20.13 13.96 6.27
N THR A 272 -21.19 13.15 6.13
CA THR A 272 -21.22 11.93 5.31
C THR A 272 -22.46 11.89 4.39
N ARG A 273 -22.86 13.06 3.86
CA ARG A 273 -23.98 13.17 2.93
C ARG A 273 -23.56 12.69 1.53
N PHE A 274 -24.50 12.39 0.67
CA PHE A 274 -24.20 11.95 -0.71
C PHE A 274 -23.24 12.89 -1.45
N LYS A 275 -23.39 14.21 -1.27
CA LYS A 275 -22.47 15.19 -1.86
C LYS A 275 -21.03 15.07 -1.35
N ASP A 276 -20.83 14.58 -0.14
CA ASP A 276 -19.49 14.44 0.44
C ASP A 276 -18.76 13.23 -0.19
N PHE A 277 -19.49 12.19 -0.59
CA PHE A 277 -18.95 11.10 -1.43
C PHE A 277 -18.56 11.60 -2.82
N LEU A 278 -19.35 12.49 -3.43
CA LEU A 278 -18.99 13.10 -4.71
C LEU A 278 -17.75 14.01 -4.60
N LYS A 279 -17.60 14.73 -3.48
CA LYS A 279 -16.40 15.55 -3.21
C LYS A 279 -15.14 14.71 -3.00
N ALA A 280 -15.25 13.54 -2.39
CA ALA A 280 -14.15 12.59 -2.30
C ALA A 280 -13.76 12.06 -3.70
N PHE A 281 -14.74 11.88 -4.59
CA PHE A 281 -14.48 11.45 -5.97
C PHE A 281 -13.92 12.57 -6.85
N ILE A 282 -14.54 13.76 -6.82
CA ILE A 282 -14.03 14.96 -7.50
C ILE A 282 -13.57 15.93 -6.40
N PRO A 283 -12.25 16.05 -6.16
CA PRO A 283 -11.74 16.91 -5.11
C PRO A 283 -12.33 18.31 -5.19
N ALA A 284 -12.99 18.76 -4.12
CA ALA A 284 -13.63 20.07 -4.06
C ALA A 284 -13.69 20.58 -2.62
N GLY A 285 -13.68 21.89 -2.45
CA GLY A 285 -13.79 22.56 -1.17
C GLY A 285 -15.06 22.19 -0.39
N GLY A 286 -14.98 22.29 0.93
CA GLY A 286 -16.07 22.04 1.86
C GLY A 286 -17.19 23.10 1.79
N ASP A 287 -18.26 22.87 2.52
CA ASP A 287 -19.31 23.84 2.76
C ASP A 287 -19.31 24.28 4.25
N GLU A 288 -20.27 25.09 4.64
CA GLU A 288 -20.39 25.66 5.99
C GLU A 288 -20.41 24.62 7.15
N LEU A 289 -20.59 23.33 6.84
CA LEU A 289 -20.62 22.27 7.83
C LEU A 289 -19.25 21.68 8.17
N VAL A 290 -18.20 22.13 7.51
CA VAL A 290 -16.81 21.72 7.78
C VAL A 290 -15.99 22.90 8.29
N PRO A 291 -14.85 22.66 8.97
CA PRO A 291 -13.92 23.72 9.40
C PRO A 291 -13.46 24.60 8.21
N PHE A 292 -13.06 25.84 8.52
CA PHE A 292 -12.63 26.81 7.51
C PHE A 292 -11.48 26.29 6.64
N THR A 293 -10.56 25.51 7.21
CA THR A 293 -9.46 24.85 6.47
C THR A 293 -9.95 23.92 5.37
N GLU A 294 -11.08 23.25 5.58
CA GLU A 294 -11.72 22.35 4.60
C GLU A 294 -12.62 23.11 3.62
N GLN A 295 -13.07 24.32 3.99
CA GLN A 295 -13.86 25.18 3.09
C GLN A 295 -12.95 25.85 2.07
N SER A 296 -11.78 26.27 2.49
CA SER A 296 -10.79 26.97 1.67
C SER A 296 -9.91 26.04 0.85
N ASN A 297 -9.84 24.77 1.20
CA ASN A 297 -9.06 23.74 0.52
C ASN A 297 -9.98 22.59 0.04
N ILE A 298 -9.46 21.37 -0.06
CA ILE A 298 -10.22 20.18 -0.40
C ILE A 298 -10.80 19.57 0.89
N THR A 299 -12.05 19.07 0.83
CA THR A 299 -12.64 18.34 1.97
C THR A 299 -12.03 16.96 2.11
N GLY A 300 -11.49 16.67 3.30
CA GLY A 300 -10.87 15.39 3.65
C GLY A 300 -9.38 15.34 3.33
N ASN A 301 -8.70 14.36 3.91
CA ASN A 301 -7.28 14.09 3.68
C ASN A 301 -7.12 13.38 2.33
N GLN A 302 -6.55 14.05 1.34
CA GLN A 302 -6.40 13.51 -0.02
C GLN A 302 -4.92 13.36 -0.38
N VAL A 303 -4.54 12.15 -0.77
CA VAL A 303 -3.17 11.79 -1.16
C VAL A 303 -3.21 11.14 -2.55
N GLY A 304 -2.32 11.54 -3.42
CA GLY A 304 -2.26 10.97 -4.77
C GLY A 304 -0.87 10.89 -5.36
N ASN A 305 -0.78 10.14 -6.45
CA ASN A 305 0.43 9.98 -7.25
C ASN A 305 0.13 10.07 -8.73
N TRP A 306 0.99 10.77 -9.46
CA TRP A 306 1.20 10.51 -10.88
C TRP A 306 2.19 9.36 -11.04
N HIS A 307 1.92 8.49 -12.01
CA HIS A 307 2.77 7.36 -12.36
C HIS A 307 3.22 7.45 -13.80
N LEU A 308 4.48 7.11 -14.05
CA LEU A 308 5.03 6.94 -15.38
C LEU A 308 5.98 5.74 -15.38
N ALA A 309 5.88 4.87 -16.38
CA ALA A 309 6.87 3.81 -16.59
C ALA A 309 7.19 3.64 -18.08
N LEU A 310 8.46 3.36 -18.35
CA LEU A 310 9.01 3.05 -19.65
C LEU A 310 9.64 1.66 -19.57
N THR A 311 9.10 0.71 -20.29
CA THR A 311 9.61 -0.69 -20.30
C THR A 311 10.21 -1.02 -21.65
N LEU A 312 11.50 -1.34 -21.65
CA LEU A 312 12.23 -1.84 -22.83
C LEU A 312 12.34 -3.35 -22.74
N HIS A 313 11.71 -4.04 -23.68
CA HIS A 313 11.76 -5.48 -23.82
C HIS A 313 12.91 -5.89 -24.73
N THR A 314 13.89 -6.59 -24.18
CA THR A 314 14.96 -7.22 -24.96
C THR A 314 14.88 -8.75 -24.86
N LYS A 315 15.67 -9.46 -25.63
CA LYS A 315 15.72 -10.93 -25.54
C LYS A 315 16.24 -11.42 -24.19
N PRO A 316 17.37 -10.89 -23.64
CA PRO A 316 17.90 -11.37 -22.37
C PRO A 316 17.22 -10.77 -21.15
N VAL A 317 16.79 -9.51 -21.20
CA VAL A 317 16.27 -8.78 -20.04
C VAL A 317 15.13 -7.84 -20.43
N ASP A 318 14.23 -7.57 -19.51
CA ASP A 318 13.36 -6.40 -19.53
C ASP A 318 13.93 -5.32 -18.61
N VAL A 319 13.97 -4.09 -19.10
CA VAL A 319 14.43 -2.94 -18.34
C VAL A 319 13.28 -1.96 -18.20
N GLN A 320 12.92 -1.62 -16.97
CA GLN A 320 11.87 -0.64 -16.69
C GLN A 320 12.45 0.54 -15.90
N LEU A 321 12.29 1.74 -16.45
CA LEU A 321 12.43 3.00 -15.74
C LEU A 321 11.04 3.47 -15.34
N TYR A 322 10.82 3.75 -14.06
CA TYR A 322 9.53 4.22 -13.57
C TYR A 322 9.67 5.36 -12.57
N GLY A 323 8.60 6.11 -12.38
CA GLY A 323 8.54 7.19 -11.43
C GLY A 323 7.14 7.42 -10.90
N GLU A 324 7.11 7.96 -9.69
CA GLU A 324 5.91 8.49 -9.05
C GLU A 324 6.17 9.93 -8.63
N HIS A 325 5.19 10.79 -8.79
CA HIS A 325 5.17 12.12 -8.20
C HIS A 325 4.01 12.20 -7.22
N MET A 326 4.33 12.44 -5.95
CA MET A 326 3.34 12.56 -4.88
C MET A 326 2.79 13.98 -4.82
N PHE A 327 1.51 14.08 -4.52
CA PHE A 327 0.83 15.33 -4.19
C PHE A 327 -0.21 15.09 -3.09
N GLU A 328 -0.50 16.12 -2.32
CA GLU A 328 -1.63 16.17 -1.40
C GLU A 328 -2.55 17.32 -1.80
N ASP A 329 -3.86 17.06 -1.69
CA ASP A 329 -4.90 18.01 -2.12
C ASP A 329 -4.71 18.47 -3.56
N PHE A 330 -4.55 19.79 -3.81
CA PHE A 330 -4.23 20.37 -5.11
C PHE A 330 -2.76 20.75 -5.24
N SER A 331 -2.00 20.69 -4.15
CA SER A 331 -0.60 21.13 -4.12
C SER A 331 0.22 20.29 -5.08
N GLN A 332 0.82 20.93 -6.07
CA GLN A 332 1.63 20.30 -7.12
C GLN A 332 0.95 19.16 -7.92
N LEU A 333 -0.37 19.14 -7.98
CA LEU A 333 -1.09 18.19 -8.85
C LEU A 333 -0.61 18.31 -10.30
N PHE A 334 -0.28 19.54 -10.74
CA PHE A 334 0.32 19.80 -12.06
C PHE A 334 1.65 20.54 -11.91
N PHE A 335 2.60 20.27 -12.82
CA PHE A 335 3.91 20.94 -12.84
C PHE A 335 3.85 22.39 -13.38
N ILE A 336 2.70 22.87 -13.83
CA ILE A 336 2.45 24.22 -14.30
C ILE A 336 1.17 24.74 -13.63
N GLU A 337 1.29 25.84 -12.91
CA GLU A 337 0.17 26.47 -12.22
C GLU A 337 0.10 27.97 -12.52
N TYR A 338 -1.09 28.56 -12.35
CA TYR A 338 -1.28 29.99 -12.50
C TYR A 338 -1.11 30.65 -11.13
N GLN A 339 -0.13 31.55 -11.02
CA GLN A 339 0.01 32.45 -9.88
C GLN A 339 -0.61 33.79 -10.14
N ASN A 340 -1.34 34.34 -9.16
CA ASN A 340 -1.68 35.75 -9.12
C ASN A 340 -0.48 36.53 -8.56
N ASN A 341 0.02 37.52 -9.29
CA ASN A 341 1.03 38.42 -8.77
C ASN A 341 0.37 39.62 -8.07
N ILE A 342 1.21 40.47 -7.40
CA ILE A 342 0.82 41.69 -6.68
C ILE A 342 -0.12 42.62 -7.51
N ASN A 343 -0.17 42.47 -8.81
CA ASN A 343 -1.03 43.27 -9.72
C ASN A 343 -2.28 42.50 -10.20
N ASN A 344 -2.67 41.42 -9.52
CA ASN A 344 -3.76 40.49 -9.92
C ASN A 344 -3.64 39.97 -11.36
N LYS A 345 -2.42 39.89 -11.89
CA LYS A 345 -2.16 39.25 -13.17
C LYS A 345 -1.84 37.78 -12.93
N ARG A 346 -2.60 36.90 -13.57
CA ARG A 346 -2.30 35.48 -13.61
C ARG A 346 -1.04 35.24 -14.45
N THR A 347 0.01 34.74 -13.82
CA THR A 347 1.24 34.31 -14.50
C THR A 347 1.37 32.81 -14.42
N LEU A 348 1.81 32.19 -15.50
CA LEU A 348 2.10 30.78 -15.54
C LEU A 348 3.43 30.54 -14.83
N VAL A 349 3.45 29.70 -13.81
CA VAL A 349 4.65 29.34 -13.05
C VAL A 349 4.92 27.86 -13.22
N TYR A 350 6.17 27.53 -13.44
CA TYR A 350 6.64 26.16 -13.53
C TYR A 350 7.09 25.67 -12.15
N TYR A 351 6.49 24.57 -11.67
CA TYR A 351 6.90 23.87 -10.47
C TYR A 351 7.63 22.58 -10.84
N PRO A 352 8.94 22.46 -10.56
CA PRO A 352 9.63 21.20 -10.74
C PRO A 352 9.13 20.19 -9.69
N TRP A 353 8.65 19.07 -10.15
CA TRP A 353 8.29 17.94 -9.29
C TRP A 353 9.53 17.41 -8.58
N ARG A 354 9.65 17.66 -7.27
CA ARG A 354 10.80 17.28 -6.47
C ARG A 354 10.49 16.16 -5.47
N ASP A 355 9.23 16.05 -5.07
CA ASP A 355 8.74 14.96 -4.23
C ASP A 355 8.36 13.81 -5.14
N ILE A 356 9.35 12.96 -5.37
CA ILE A 356 9.31 11.92 -6.39
C ILE A 356 9.92 10.62 -5.90
N MET A 357 9.49 9.54 -6.53
CA MET A 357 10.24 8.30 -6.58
C MET A 357 10.68 8.06 -8.03
N ILE A 358 11.92 7.66 -8.21
CA ILE A 358 12.45 7.19 -9.49
C ILE A 358 13.08 5.83 -9.26
N GLY A 359 12.65 4.84 -10.04
CA GLY A 359 13.13 3.47 -9.94
C GLY A 359 13.61 2.91 -11.27
N LEU A 360 14.61 2.06 -11.20
CA LEU A 360 15.11 1.25 -12.30
C LEU A 360 15.01 -0.22 -11.92
N SER A 361 14.28 -1.01 -12.72
CA SER A 361 14.18 -2.45 -12.55
C SER A 361 14.73 -3.18 -13.77
N VAL A 362 15.48 -4.24 -13.53
CA VAL A 362 16.00 -5.15 -14.57
C VAL A 362 15.54 -6.56 -14.24
N LYS A 363 14.75 -7.15 -15.15
CA LYS A 363 14.22 -8.52 -15.05
C LYS A 363 14.90 -9.43 -16.04
N ASN A 364 15.50 -10.51 -15.55
CA ASN A 364 16.15 -11.53 -16.38
C ASN A 364 15.11 -12.48 -17.00
N LYS A 365 15.04 -12.56 -18.34
CA LYS A 365 14.06 -13.41 -19.07
C LYS A 365 14.59 -14.81 -19.40
N THR A 366 15.85 -14.92 -19.74
CA THR A 366 16.41 -16.13 -20.37
C THR A 366 17.28 -16.98 -19.45
N GLY A 367 17.44 -16.56 -18.17
CA GLY A 367 18.43 -17.17 -17.30
C GLY A 367 19.87 -16.88 -17.72
N TYR A 368 20.09 -15.78 -18.44
CA TYR A 368 21.43 -15.32 -18.84
C TYR A 368 22.37 -15.17 -17.65
N LEU A 369 21.79 -14.75 -16.50
CA LEU A 369 22.41 -14.84 -15.18
C LEU A 369 21.62 -15.91 -14.41
N ASP A 370 22.10 -17.15 -14.39
CA ASP A 370 21.35 -18.32 -13.87
C ASP A 370 20.84 -18.16 -12.45
N PHE A 371 21.45 -17.31 -11.65
CA PHE A 371 21.12 -17.11 -10.24
C PHE A 371 20.45 -15.76 -9.93
N ILE A 372 20.55 -14.73 -10.79
CA ILE A 372 19.87 -13.43 -10.61
C ILE A 372 18.59 -13.41 -11.43
N SER A 373 17.45 -13.16 -10.78
CA SER A 373 16.16 -12.98 -11.45
C SER A 373 15.84 -11.51 -11.67
N ASN A 374 16.01 -10.67 -10.66
CA ASN A 374 15.70 -9.24 -10.76
C ASN A 374 16.69 -8.40 -9.94
N ILE A 375 16.91 -7.18 -10.41
CA ILE A 375 17.63 -6.12 -9.72
C ILE A 375 16.74 -4.88 -9.75
N GLN A 376 16.68 -4.14 -8.65
CA GLN A 376 15.91 -2.90 -8.53
C GLN A 376 16.69 -1.86 -7.73
N TYR A 377 16.61 -0.62 -8.19
CA TYR A 377 17.08 0.55 -7.48
C TYR A 377 15.99 1.60 -7.45
N GLU A 378 15.81 2.27 -6.31
CA GLU A 378 14.89 3.39 -6.13
C GLU A 378 15.57 4.55 -5.43
N TYR A 379 15.33 5.75 -5.93
CA TYR A 379 15.50 7.01 -5.22
C TYR A 379 14.13 7.53 -4.82
N VAL A 380 13.96 7.89 -3.55
CA VAL A 380 12.69 8.39 -3.00
C VAL A 380 12.93 9.71 -2.28
N SER A 381 12.13 10.72 -2.56
CA SER A 381 12.17 12.01 -1.88
C SER A 381 10.77 12.51 -1.58
N THR A 382 10.55 12.90 -0.32
CA THR A 382 9.40 13.69 0.16
C THR A 382 9.89 14.93 0.91
N TYR A 383 11.10 15.39 0.58
CA TYR A 383 11.80 16.43 1.33
C TYR A 383 11.22 17.82 1.11
N ASP A 384 10.82 18.13 -0.11
CA ASP A 384 10.39 19.49 -0.49
C ASP A 384 8.94 19.79 -0.08
N GLN A 385 8.07 18.77 0.10
CA GLN A 385 6.68 18.90 0.59
C GLN A 385 5.91 19.97 -0.18
N SER A 386 5.77 19.78 -1.50
CA SER A 386 5.19 20.73 -2.45
C SER A 386 5.99 22.04 -2.63
N GLY A 387 7.12 22.19 -1.95
CA GLY A 387 8.02 23.33 -2.07
C GLY A 387 7.50 24.60 -1.43
N ALA A 388 8.30 25.68 -1.59
CA ALA A 388 7.93 27.03 -1.21
C ALA A 388 7.52 27.82 -2.45
N GLY A 389 6.49 28.65 -2.37
CA GLY A 389 6.10 29.57 -3.44
C GLY A 389 4.82 29.18 -4.16
N TYR A 390 3.94 28.51 -3.50
CA TYR A 390 2.58 28.31 -3.93
C TYR A 390 1.74 29.59 -3.78
N ASN A 391 0.71 29.73 -4.56
CA ASN A 391 -0.21 30.86 -4.50
C ASN A 391 -1.56 30.44 -3.90
N ASP A 392 -1.88 31.00 -2.74
CA ASP A 392 -3.23 30.93 -2.22
C ASP A 392 -4.19 31.70 -3.14
N PRO A 393 -5.22 31.05 -3.70
CA PRO A 393 -6.24 31.76 -4.49
C PRO A 393 -7.12 32.70 -3.65
N SER A 394 -6.93 32.78 -2.31
CA SER A 394 -7.69 33.68 -1.47
C SER A 394 -7.25 35.15 -1.70
N ASP A 395 -8.23 36.06 -1.78
CA ASP A 395 -7.98 37.50 -1.95
C ASP A 395 -7.40 38.17 -0.69
N TYR A 396 -7.23 37.43 0.41
CA TYR A 396 -6.84 37.98 1.70
C TYR A 396 -5.32 38.09 1.92
N PHE A 397 -4.52 37.28 1.21
CA PHE A 397 -3.07 37.24 1.37
C PHE A 397 -2.38 37.25 0.02
N VAL A 398 -1.88 38.40 -0.38
CA VAL A 398 -1.29 38.63 -1.73
C VAL A 398 0.10 37.98 -1.90
N GLU A 399 0.78 37.68 -0.80
CA GLU A 399 2.15 37.14 -0.78
C GLU A 399 2.25 35.87 0.09
N GLN A 400 1.20 35.10 0.19
CA GLN A 400 1.24 33.87 0.98
C GLN A 400 2.14 32.84 0.31
N MET A 401 3.14 32.36 1.04
CA MET A 401 3.86 31.16 0.67
C MET A 401 3.02 29.96 1.09
N ASP A 402 2.47 29.30 0.12
CA ASP A 402 1.83 28.00 0.25
C ASP A 402 2.84 26.89 -0.14
N GLY A 403 2.41 25.67 -0.17
CA GLY A 403 3.33 24.54 -0.15
C GLY A 403 3.74 24.28 1.30
N LEU A 404 4.85 23.66 1.56
CA LEU A 404 5.23 23.18 2.89
C LEU A 404 4.17 22.24 3.46
N ASP A 405 3.59 21.40 2.58
CA ASP A 405 2.64 20.37 2.98
C ASP A 405 3.24 19.48 4.06
N ASN A 406 2.39 18.83 4.80
CA ASN A 406 2.81 17.95 5.89
C ASN A 406 2.38 16.51 5.55
N TYR A 407 3.02 15.95 4.50
CA TYR A 407 2.60 14.67 3.89
C TYR A 407 2.26 13.59 4.91
N TYR A 408 1.12 12.93 4.69
CA TYR A 408 0.49 11.93 5.54
C TYR A 408 -0.09 12.48 6.87
N ASN A 409 0.20 13.71 7.26
CA ASN A 409 -0.47 14.38 8.37
C ASN A 409 -1.66 15.21 7.86
N HIS A 410 -2.61 15.48 8.72
CA HIS A 410 -3.76 16.31 8.37
C HIS A 410 -4.25 17.13 9.56
N ALA A 411 -4.78 18.34 9.30
CA ALA A 411 -5.26 19.22 10.35
C ALA A 411 -6.38 18.58 11.19
N ILE A 412 -7.24 17.78 10.57
CA ILE A 412 -8.43 17.18 11.18
C ILE A 412 -8.18 15.72 11.56
N TYR A 413 -7.77 14.87 10.59
CA TYR A 413 -7.58 13.44 10.81
C TYR A 413 -6.29 13.12 11.56
N SER A 414 -6.19 11.90 12.10
CA SER A 414 -5.01 11.43 12.83
C SER A 414 -3.78 11.19 11.95
N GLY A 415 -3.96 11.05 10.64
CA GLY A 415 -2.91 10.83 9.65
C GLY A 415 -3.26 9.72 8.64
N TRP A 416 -2.41 9.57 7.62
CA TRP A 416 -2.58 8.60 6.52
C TRP A 416 -2.07 7.22 6.91
N HIS A 417 -2.71 6.61 7.88
CA HIS A 417 -2.36 5.30 8.44
C HIS A 417 -3.60 4.42 8.65
N TYR A 418 -3.37 3.12 8.82
CA TYR A 418 -4.37 2.15 9.24
C TYR A 418 -3.75 1.18 10.23
N TYR A 419 -4.33 1.03 11.42
CA TYR A 419 -3.72 0.36 12.58
C TYR A 419 -2.32 0.89 12.91
N GLY A 420 -2.10 2.20 12.77
CA GLY A 420 -0.82 2.86 13.05
C GLY A 420 0.28 2.62 12.00
N MET A 421 0.05 1.78 11.00
CA MET A 421 0.97 1.57 9.87
C MET A 421 0.67 2.54 8.74
N ALA A 422 1.70 3.17 8.17
CA ALA A 422 1.56 4.05 7.02
C ALA A 422 0.86 3.34 5.86
N LEU A 423 -0.12 3.99 5.23
CA LEU A 423 -0.78 3.50 4.02
C LEU A 423 0.10 3.69 2.78
N GLY A 424 0.89 4.77 2.77
CA GLY A 424 1.87 5.06 1.72
C GLY A 424 3.23 4.41 1.98
N ASN A 425 4.28 5.04 1.49
CA ASN A 425 5.65 4.50 1.54
C ASN A 425 6.15 4.33 2.99
N PRO A 426 6.61 3.14 3.40
CA PRO A 426 7.04 2.87 4.77
C PRO A 426 8.30 3.64 5.19
N LEU A 427 9.08 4.22 4.27
CA LEU A 427 10.23 5.06 4.59
C LEU A 427 9.81 6.39 5.21
N VAL A 428 8.54 6.78 5.07
CA VAL A 428 7.88 7.73 5.96
C VAL A 428 7.40 6.93 7.17
N TYR A 429 8.22 6.91 8.23
CA TYR A 429 8.05 6.00 9.35
C TYR A 429 6.68 6.09 9.99
N SER A 430 6.06 4.94 10.15
CA SER A 430 4.71 4.75 10.66
C SER A 430 4.54 5.30 12.09
N PRO A 431 3.37 5.85 12.45
CA PRO A 431 3.09 6.31 13.82
C PRO A 431 3.25 5.25 14.91
N LEU A 432 3.25 3.97 14.57
CA LEU A 432 3.57 2.90 15.53
C LEU A 432 4.94 3.04 16.21
N TYR A 433 5.90 3.71 15.58
CA TYR A 433 7.20 4.01 16.19
C TYR A 433 7.14 5.14 17.24
N ASN A 434 5.99 5.84 17.36
CA ASN A 434 5.85 6.90 18.33
C ASN A 434 5.60 6.34 19.74
N THR A 435 6.42 6.74 20.69
CA THR A 435 6.29 6.33 22.10
C THR A 435 5.42 7.26 22.95
N ASP A 436 4.98 8.39 22.40
CA ASP A 436 4.19 9.41 23.09
C ASP A 436 2.68 9.31 22.82
N GLY A 437 2.21 8.26 22.17
CA GLY A 437 0.80 8.07 21.85
C GLY A 437 0.25 9.01 20.77
N SER A 438 1.11 9.71 20.02
CA SER A 438 0.69 10.49 18.85
C SER A 438 0.59 9.61 17.62
N LEU A 439 -0.47 9.77 16.83
CA LEU A 439 -0.64 9.12 15.53
C LEU A 439 -0.13 9.99 14.36
N GLU A 440 0.58 11.07 14.63
CA GLU A 440 1.20 11.92 13.62
C GLU A 440 2.50 11.33 13.09
N PHE A 441 2.76 11.54 11.81
CA PHE A 441 4.04 11.21 11.16
C PHE A 441 5.07 12.27 11.55
N LYS A 442 6.11 11.87 12.28
CA LYS A 442 7.13 12.79 12.82
C LYS A 442 8.34 12.96 11.90
N ALA A 443 8.46 12.15 10.85
CA ALA A 443 9.61 12.10 9.95
C ALA A 443 9.14 11.90 8.50
N ASN A 444 8.36 12.86 7.99
CA ASN A 444 7.80 12.80 6.64
C ASN A 444 8.63 13.55 5.59
N ARG A 445 9.63 14.33 6.00
CA ARG A 445 10.60 14.95 5.10
C ARG A 445 11.85 14.08 5.02
N MET A 446 11.95 13.32 3.93
CA MET A 446 13.05 12.36 3.80
C MET A 446 13.60 12.29 2.37
N ARG A 447 14.81 11.78 2.24
CA ARG A 447 15.42 11.28 1.01
C ARG A 447 15.98 9.89 1.27
N ALA A 448 15.82 9.00 0.32
CA ALA A 448 16.29 7.63 0.48
C ALA A 448 16.82 7.04 -0.83
N HIS A 449 17.76 6.12 -0.67
CA HIS A 449 18.26 5.24 -1.70
C HIS A 449 17.98 3.81 -1.30
N HIS A 450 17.38 3.06 -2.20
CA HIS A 450 17.04 1.66 -1.97
C HIS A 450 17.58 0.80 -3.10
N PHE A 451 18.11 -0.35 -2.75
CA PHE A 451 18.60 -1.36 -3.68
C PHE A 451 18.05 -2.72 -3.28
N GLY A 452 17.56 -3.47 -4.26
CA GLY A 452 17.06 -4.83 -4.09
C GLY A 452 17.58 -5.76 -5.16
N ILE A 453 17.84 -7.01 -4.80
CA ILE A 453 18.19 -8.09 -5.71
C ILE A 453 17.54 -9.38 -5.25
N ASN A 454 17.00 -10.15 -6.16
CA ASN A 454 16.51 -11.49 -5.88
C ASN A 454 16.92 -12.49 -6.96
N GLY A 455 16.80 -13.76 -6.61
CA GLY A 455 17.08 -14.83 -7.54
C GLY A 455 16.81 -16.21 -6.96
N ALA A 456 17.21 -17.22 -7.72
CA ALA A 456 17.05 -18.61 -7.34
C ALA A 456 18.25 -19.44 -7.81
N PHE A 457 18.64 -20.43 -7.02
CA PHE A 457 19.73 -21.36 -7.31
C PHE A 457 19.34 -22.80 -6.96
N GLY A 458 20.22 -23.75 -7.24
CA GLY A 458 19.93 -25.18 -7.15
C GLY A 458 19.53 -25.77 -8.51
N ARG A 459 19.63 -27.09 -8.66
CA ARG A 459 19.32 -27.77 -9.93
C ARG A 459 17.88 -27.58 -10.40
N LYS A 460 16.95 -27.40 -9.47
CA LYS A 460 15.53 -27.17 -9.69
C LYS A 460 15.10 -25.78 -9.20
N LYS A 461 16.05 -24.88 -8.97
CA LYS A 461 15.83 -23.55 -8.41
C LYS A 461 15.00 -23.59 -7.12
N GLU A 462 15.29 -24.56 -6.26
CA GLU A 462 14.59 -24.79 -4.99
C GLU A 462 15.02 -23.84 -3.87
N PHE A 463 16.12 -23.13 -4.02
CA PHE A 463 16.60 -22.11 -3.10
C PHE A 463 16.40 -20.72 -3.72
N LEU A 464 15.57 -19.89 -3.07
CA LEU A 464 15.39 -18.51 -3.45
C LEU A 464 16.08 -17.62 -2.43
N TYR A 465 16.50 -16.44 -2.88
CA TYR A 465 17.05 -15.42 -2.02
C TYR A 465 16.56 -14.02 -2.41
N ARG A 466 16.59 -13.10 -1.45
CA ARG A 466 16.40 -11.68 -1.63
C ARG A 466 17.33 -10.91 -0.70
N PHE A 467 17.98 -9.89 -1.22
CA PHE A 467 18.74 -8.92 -0.44
C PHE A 467 18.20 -7.53 -0.70
N MET A 468 18.05 -6.75 0.35
CA MET A 468 17.61 -5.36 0.30
C MET A 468 18.55 -4.51 1.15
N TYR A 469 18.90 -3.33 0.62
CA TYR A 469 19.65 -2.29 1.29
C TYR A 469 18.90 -0.97 1.15
N THR A 470 18.72 -0.25 2.24
CA THR A 470 18.11 1.08 2.25
C THR A 470 18.94 2.03 3.10
N TYR A 471 19.20 3.20 2.56
CA TYR A 471 19.75 4.32 3.29
C TYR A 471 18.80 5.50 3.18
N SER A 472 18.41 6.11 4.30
CA SER A 472 17.54 7.28 4.33
C SER A 472 18.06 8.38 5.24
N GLU A 473 17.78 9.61 4.84
CA GLU A 473 17.99 10.84 5.59
C GLU A 473 16.64 11.46 5.91
N ASN A 474 16.48 11.93 7.14
CA ASN A 474 15.21 12.47 7.66
C ASN A 474 15.41 13.82 8.35
N TRP A 475 14.54 14.78 8.06
CA TRP A 475 14.59 16.15 8.60
C TRP A 475 13.43 16.48 9.54
N GLY A 476 12.60 15.50 9.92
CA GLY A 476 11.37 15.72 10.69
C GLY A 476 10.21 16.16 9.80
N THR A 477 9.45 17.14 10.25
CA THR A 477 8.40 17.81 9.47
C THR A 477 8.75 19.30 9.28
N TYR A 478 8.00 20.05 8.47
CA TYR A 478 8.19 21.51 8.42
C TYR A 478 7.80 22.19 9.73
N VAL A 479 6.74 21.72 10.38
CA VAL A 479 6.25 22.28 11.64
C VAL A 479 7.19 21.94 12.81
N ASN A 480 7.72 20.72 12.81
CA ASN A 480 8.62 20.20 13.85
C ASN A 480 9.89 19.59 13.21
N PRO A 481 10.79 20.42 12.68
CA PRO A 481 12.03 19.94 12.10
C PRO A 481 12.94 19.34 13.19
N PHE A 482 13.68 18.30 12.83
CA PHE A 482 14.72 17.81 13.71
C PHE A 482 15.87 18.84 13.82
N PHE A 483 16.41 19.01 15.03
CA PHE A 483 17.56 19.88 15.24
C PHE A 483 18.76 19.46 14.40
N GLU A 484 18.98 18.14 14.31
CA GLU A 484 19.97 17.52 13.43
C GLU A 484 19.30 16.48 12.55
N LYS A 485 19.77 16.40 11.31
CA LYS A 485 19.33 15.39 10.34
C LYS A 485 19.58 13.98 10.90
N LYS A 486 18.58 13.12 10.81
CA LYS A 486 18.63 11.73 11.25
C LYS A 486 18.87 10.78 10.08
N TYR A 487 19.55 9.69 10.35
CA TYR A 487 19.94 8.70 9.35
C TYR A 487 19.41 7.32 9.72
N THR A 488 19.08 6.54 8.72
CA THR A 488 18.75 5.13 8.88
C THR A 488 19.37 4.32 7.76
N THR A 489 20.06 3.25 8.14
CA THR A 489 20.51 2.19 7.23
C THR A 489 19.79 0.92 7.61
N SER A 490 19.06 0.30 6.68
CA SER A 490 18.33 -0.96 6.89
C SER A 490 18.76 -2.01 5.87
N LEU A 491 19.03 -3.21 6.35
CA LEU A 491 19.44 -4.38 5.57
C LEU A 491 18.46 -5.52 5.76
N LEU A 492 18.22 -6.29 4.70
CA LEU A 492 17.48 -7.55 4.74
C LEU A 492 18.17 -8.61 3.90
N ALA A 493 18.26 -9.82 4.41
CA ALA A 493 18.59 -11.03 3.68
C ALA A 493 17.53 -12.09 3.94
N ASP A 494 16.80 -12.50 2.91
CA ASP A 494 15.85 -13.61 2.95
C ASP A 494 16.42 -14.82 2.22
N PHE A 495 16.23 -16.00 2.81
CA PHE A 495 16.54 -17.29 2.21
C PHE A 495 15.32 -18.19 2.31
N ILE A 496 14.91 -18.77 1.18
CA ILE A 496 13.72 -19.61 1.09
C ILE A 496 14.10 -20.94 0.48
N TYR A 497 13.73 -22.00 1.17
CA TYR A 497 13.77 -23.34 0.62
C TYR A 497 12.37 -23.76 0.19
N ALA A 498 12.15 -23.85 -1.12
CA ALA A 498 10.89 -24.20 -1.76
C ALA A 498 11.07 -25.46 -2.62
N PRO A 499 10.97 -26.67 -2.04
CA PRO A 499 11.22 -27.92 -2.77
C PRO A 499 10.22 -28.08 -3.91
N ASN A 500 10.73 -28.52 -5.06
CA ASN A 500 9.96 -28.68 -6.29
C ASN A 500 8.74 -29.60 -6.10
N LYS A 501 7.57 -29.17 -6.62
CA LYS A 501 6.30 -29.92 -6.57
C LYS A 501 5.84 -30.29 -5.14
N ARG A 502 6.31 -29.62 -4.11
CA ARG A 502 5.89 -29.83 -2.73
C ARG A 502 4.91 -28.77 -2.28
N PRO A 503 3.98 -29.09 -1.35
CA PRO A 503 2.98 -28.15 -0.85
C PRO A 503 3.48 -27.29 0.32
N TRP A 504 4.76 -27.14 0.51
CA TRP A 504 5.33 -26.38 1.63
C TRP A 504 6.63 -25.66 1.25
N LEU A 505 6.97 -24.67 2.04
CA LEU A 505 8.27 -24.00 2.02
C LEU A 505 8.71 -23.59 3.43
N LEU A 506 10.02 -23.37 3.58
CA LEU A 506 10.65 -22.79 4.77
C LEU A 506 11.33 -21.48 4.36
N SER A 507 11.27 -20.47 5.20
CA SER A 507 12.05 -19.25 5.01
C SER A 507 12.74 -18.80 6.29
N ALA A 508 13.92 -18.20 6.11
CA ALA A 508 14.68 -17.53 7.15
C ALA A 508 15.06 -16.14 6.65
N SER A 509 14.80 -15.11 7.45
CA SER A 509 15.16 -13.73 7.16
C SER A 509 16.07 -13.22 8.26
N ILE A 510 17.11 -12.47 7.88
CA ILE A 510 17.99 -11.74 8.81
C ILE A 510 17.90 -10.27 8.42
N ALA A 511 17.67 -9.40 9.39
CA ALA A 511 17.60 -7.97 9.16
C ALA A 511 18.38 -7.18 10.21
N TYR A 512 18.84 -6.01 9.79
CA TYR A 512 19.63 -5.10 10.60
C TYR A 512 19.24 -3.66 10.31
N ASP A 513 19.10 -2.84 11.38
CA ASP A 513 18.97 -1.40 11.30
C ASP A 513 20.07 -0.73 12.10
N HIS A 514 20.63 0.34 11.52
CA HIS A 514 21.43 1.32 12.22
C HIS A 514 20.78 2.68 12.05
N SER A 515 20.20 3.22 13.13
CA SER A 515 19.37 4.41 13.04
C SER A 515 19.36 5.21 14.34
N ASN A 516 19.43 6.53 14.20
CA ASN A 516 19.15 7.47 15.29
C ASN A 516 17.68 7.95 15.29
N LEU A 517 16.78 7.25 14.56
CA LEU A 517 15.35 7.52 14.49
C LEU A 517 14.51 6.34 14.99
N ILE A 518 14.79 5.11 14.54
CA ILE A 518 14.06 3.89 14.90
C ILE A 518 14.88 2.90 15.73
N GLY A 519 16.08 3.29 16.18
CA GLY A 519 16.97 2.47 16.99
C GLY A 519 17.90 1.57 16.18
N ASN A 520 18.79 0.88 16.90
CA ASN A 520 19.69 -0.11 16.33
C ASN A 520 19.13 -1.51 16.60
N ASN A 521 18.68 -2.18 15.55
CA ASN A 521 17.96 -3.43 15.67
C ASN A 521 18.63 -4.53 14.87
N VAL A 522 18.71 -5.74 15.43
CA VAL A 522 19.13 -6.95 14.72
C VAL A 522 18.10 -8.03 14.98
N GLY A 523 17.62 -8.68 13.93
CA GLY A 523 16.59 -9.71 14.13
C GLY A 523 16.61 -10.80 13.08
N VAL A 524 15.98 -11.91 13.47
CA VAL A 524 15.77 -13.08 12.63
C VAL A 524 14.28 -13.40 12.60
N MET A 525 13.77 -13.74 11.43
CA MET A 525 12.42 -14.27 11.25
C MET A 525 12.51 -15.66 10.64
N LEU A 526 11.77 -16.59 11.22
CA LEU A 526 11.59 -17.93 10.67
C LEU A 526 10.13 -18.11 10.27
N SER A 527 9.90 -18.70 9.10
CA SER A 527 8.55 -18.94 8.62
C SER A 527 8.43 -20.33 7.98
N PHE A 528 7.31 -20.99 8.23
CA PHE A 528 6.89 -22.22 7.56
C PHE A 528 5.52 -21.99 6.93
N VAL A 529 5.39 -22.35 5.66
CA VAL A 529 4.11 -22.28 4.93
C VAL A 529 3.79 -23.63 4.33
N LYS A 530 2.54 -24.04 4.47
CA LYS A 530 2.01 -25.24 3.81
C LYS A 530 0.65 -24.92 3.21
N VAL A 531 0.37 -25.46 2.01
CA VAL A 531 -0.90 -25.33 1.28
C VAL A 531 -1.59 -26.67 1.09
N GLY A 532 -2.90 -26.65 0.77
CA GLY A 532 -3.64 -27.82 0.36
C GLY A 532 -4.01 -28.75 1.50
N PHE A 533 -4.63 -28.23 2.55
CA PHE A 533 -5.24 -29.06 3.63
C PHE A 533 -6.69 -29.43 3.31
N LEU A 534 -7.41 -28.55 2.62
CA LEU A 534 -8.75 -28.81 2.10
C LEU A 534 -8.59 -29.47 0.72
N LYS A 535 -9.14 -30.63 0.54
CA LYS A 535 -9.12 -31.37 -0.74
C LYS A 535 -10.42 -31.13 -1.50
#